data_7d9dae02994b41f3da9882d46d3bebe8
#
_entry.id   7d9dae02994b41f3da9882d46d3bebe8
#
_cell.length_a   1.000
_cell.length_b   1.000
_cell.length_c   1.000
_cell.angle_alpha   90.00
_cell.angle_beta   90.00
_cell.angle_gamma   90.00
#
_symmetry.space_group_name_H-M   'P 1'
#
loop_
_entity.id
_entity.type
_entity.pdbx_description
1 polymer ?
#
loop_
_entity_poly.entity_id
_entity_poly.type
_entity_poly.pdbx_seq_one_letter_code
_entity_poly.pdbx_strand_id
1 'polypeptide(L)'
;MPIETPFSKLTALVIDDSSAQQGTLRGQLTMLGIQKVEVASNPDDALRLAKSGKHNLVLCDYNLNHKTDGQQLLEFLRETETLSPDCLFFMVTAEGTYTSVAAASEHKPDAYLLKPITAADVEDRLRSSLERRKALMPITEALARKDLPAALAACDATLARKDRWAVAALQQKGNLLLQLGRHADAAALYSALRDQQPKLAWPLIGLGRALKAGGALADARALAEALIASPDGSKNMAAYDLLADVLEAQGDVQSAQWALRDAAVAVPSARRHRLLAESAFRNGDLSTALDAMVKVSKATQGAITSQPQDVLTLAQAMTGLGQSAECLALLDKNKARFAAAPQQESVAEAIRAQALTHAGDTDGAARALARARETLRSPKADFGTVALARAELVAGNEEQGLKLLAGAVGADHENPRVKQWVEGALRATGHDAKIDHLLSSAAAALDQRVAQAKALFRDSRIDDALAAIEAALNEVPENTGVLLQAAQMNCMALRLKKQANAASVERVRRYLARLDKLLPGNDRVAQVQRYFRETLVSLSETQAA
;
A
#
# COMPACT_ATOMS: atom_id res chain seq x y z
N MET A 1 11.07 24.48 -41.09
CA MET A 1 10.24 24.34 -39.90
C MET A 1 10.33 22.89 -39.44
N PRO A 2 10.61 22.59 -38.19
CA PRO A 2 10.55 21.19 -37.73
C PRO A 2 9.11 20.70 -37.89
N ILE A 3 8.94 19.56 -38.52
CA ILE A 3 7.65 18.88 -38.66
C ILE A 3 7.17 18.60 -37.22
N GLU A 4 6.06 19.22 -36.79
CA GLU A 4 5.45 18.90 -35.48
C GLU A 4 4.96 17.47 -35.53
N THR A 5 5.76 16.55 -34.94
CA THR A 5 5.35 15.16 -34.77
C THR A 5 4.45 15.06 -33.54
N PRO A 6 3.53 14.08 -33.48
CA PRO A 6 2.67 13.90 -32.31
C PRO A 6 3.43 13.68 -30.99
N PHE A 7 4.76 13.46 -31.06
CA PHE A 7 5.62 13.18 -29.90
C PHE A 7 6.50 14.36 -29.47
N SER A 8 6.47 15.49 -30.20
CA SER A 8 7.37 16.65 -29.97
C SER A 8 7.25 17.27 -28.57
N LYS A 9 6.11 17.07 -27.88
CA LYS A 9 5.86 17.58 -26.52
C LYS A 9 6.32 16.63 -25.42
N LEU A 10 6.78 15.41 -25.76
CA LEU A 10 7.22 14.43 -24.78
C LEU A 10 8.63 14.73 -24.29
N THR A 11 8.87 14.42 -23.02
CA THR A 11 10.19 14.40 -22.38
C THR A 11 10.50 12.95 -22.02
N ALA A 12 11.64 12.44 -22.47
CA ALA A 12 12.03 11.05 -22.25
C ALA A 12 13.23 10.93 -21.31
N LEU A 13 13.27 9.85 -20.56
CA LEU A 13 14.43 9.38 -19.79
C LEU A 13 14.86 8.02 -20.34
N VAL A 14 16.12 7.90 -20.78
CA VAL A 14 16.72 6.64 -21.21
C VAL A 14 17.65 6.14 -20.11
N ILE A 15 17.46 4.90 -19.68
CA ILE A 15 18.23 4.26 -18.60
C ILE A 15 18.86 3.00 -19.17
N ASP A 16 20.17 3.01 -19.34
CA ASP A 16 20.95 1.90 -19.87
C ASP A 16 22.41 2.07 -19.40
N ASP A 17 23.10 1.02 -19.01
CA ASP A 17 24.48 1.10 -18.54
C ASP A 17 25.50 1.28 -19.68
N SER A 18 25.10 1.02 -20.93
CA SER A 18 25.90 1.20 -22.13
C SER A 18 25.69 2.57 -22.76
N SER A 19 26.74 3.40 -22.79
CA SER A 19 26.72 4.71 -23.46
C SER A 19 26.40 4.62 -24.96
N ALA A 20 26.81 3.54 -25.63
CA ALA A 20 26.48 3.29 -27.02
C ALA A 20 24.98 3.05 -27.22
N GLN A 21 24.35 2.28 -26.34
CA GLN A 21 22.90 2.05 -26.37
C GLN A 21 22.11 3.32 -26.03
N GLN A 22 22.55 4.08 -25.03
CA GLN A 22 21.99 5.40 -24.72
C GLN A 22 21.99 6.31 -25.94
N GLY A 23 23.13 6.39 -26.65
CA GLY A 23 23.26 7.18 -27.88
C GLY A 23 22.32 6.72 -28.99
N THR A 24 22.18 5.40 -29.18
CA THR A 24 21.26 4.81 -30.16
C THR A 24 19.81 5.14 -29.83
N LEU A 25 19.35 4.89 -28.61
CA LEU A 25 17.97 5.16 -28.17
C LEU A 25 17.65 6.65 -28.23
N ARG A 26 18.59 7.51 -27.79
CA ARG A 26 18.45 8.95 -27.90
C ARG A 26 18.29 9.40 -29.36
N GLY A 27 19.11 8.84 -30.27
CA GLY A 27 19.02 9.13 -31.71
C GLY A 27 17.65 8.72 -32.27
N GLN A 28 17.17 7.53 -31.95
CA GLN A 28 15.85 7.03 -32.36
C GLN A 28 14.71 7.93 -31.85
N LEU A 29 14.74 8.32 -30.58
CA LEU A 29 13.74 9.22 -29.99
C LEU A 29 13.77 10.61 -30.65
N THR A 30 14.97 11.12 -30.98
CA THR A 30 15.14 12.40 -31.70
C THR A 30 14.56 12.32 -33.12
N MET A 31 14.75 11.19 -33.82
CA MET A 31 14.13 10.95 -35.15
C MET A 31 12.60 10.94 -35.08
N LEU A 32 12.01 10.51 -33.98
CA LEU A 32 10.56 10.54 -33.73
C LEU A 32 10.08 11.95 -33.32
N GLY A 33 10.98 12.93 -33.16
CA GLY A 33 10.66 14.31 -32.80
C GLY A 33 10.72 14.60 -31.31
N ILE A 34 11.12 13.65 -30.46
CA ILE A 34 11.31 13.85 -29.02
C ILE A 34 12.68 14.51 -28.80
N GLN A 35 12.68 15.84 -28.57
CA GLN A 35 13.92 16.61 -28.45
C GLN A 35 14.50 16.61 -27.04
N LYS A 36 13.65 16.47 -26.02
CA LYS A 36 14.07 16.46 -24.61
C LYS A 36 14.29 15.03 -24.15
N VAL A 37 15.54 14.56 -24.25
CA VAL A 37 15.94 13.22 -23.84
C VAL A 37 17.08 13.33 -22.84
N GLU A 38 16.80 12.95 -21.60
CA GLU A 38 17.79 12.78 -20.53
C GLU A 38 18.27 11.32 -20.50
N VAL A 39 19.50 11.10 -20.04
CA VAL A 39 20.09 9.77 -19.98
C VAL A 39 20.64 9.49 -18.58
N ALA A 40 20.49 8.25 -18.11
CA ALA A 40 21.05 7.74 -16.87
C ALA A 40 21.79 6.44 -17.12
N SER A 41 22.96 6.28 -16.51
CA SER A 41 23.80 5.09 -16.67
C SER A 41 23.63 4.06 -15.56
N ASN A 42 22.88 4.40 -14.52
CA ASN A 42 22.63 3.55 -13.36
C ASN A 42 21.33 3.95 -12.65
N PRO A 43 20.79 3.11 -11.73
CA PRO A 43 19.57 3.39 -11.01
C PRO A 43 19.59 4.65 -10.13
N ASP A 44 20.74 5.01 -9.55
CA ASP A 44 20.87 6.21 -8.69
C ASP A 44 20.72 7.49 -9.49
N ASP A 45 21.36 7.58 -10.65
CA ASP A 45 21.19 8.68 -11.60
C ASP A 45 19.77 8.75 -12.14
N ALA A 46 19.18 7.60 -12.46
CA ALA A 46 17.78 7.51 -12.91
C ALA A 46 16.83 8.06 -11.84
N LEU A 47 17.03 7.70 -10.57
CA LEU A 47 16.23 8.21 -9.45
C LEU A 47 16.38 9.72 -9.29
N ARG A 48 17.61 10.24 -9.39
CA ARG A 48 17.90 11.68 -9.29
C ARG A 48 17.18 12.45 -10.41
N LEU A 49 17.28 11.97 -11.65
CA LEU A 49 16.62 12.60 -12.80
C LEU A 49 15.10 12.48 -12.73
N ALA A 50 14.56 11.34 -12.32
CA ALA A 50 13.12 11.13 -12.14
C ALA A 50 12.53 12.08 -11.10
N LYS A 51 13.26 12.39 -10.00
CA LYS A 51 12.84 13.35 -8.97
C LYS A 51 12.89 14.80 -9.43
N SER A 52 13.84 15.17 -10.29
CA SER A 52 14.06 16.55 -10.74
C SER A 52 13.30 16.90 -12.01
N GLY A 53 12.94 15.92 -12.83
CA GLY A 53 12.33 16.09 -14.14
C GLY A 53 10.86 15.65 -14.20
N LYS A 54 10.15 16.17 -15.21
CA LYS A 54 8.81 15.70 -15.58
C LYS A 54 8.91 14.87 -16.85
N HIS A 55 9.13 13.58 -16.69
CA HIS A 55 9.23 12.64 -17.81
C HIS A 55 7.85 12.08 -18.16
N ASN A 56 7.57 11.97 -19.46
CA ASN A 56 6.35 11.35 -20.00
C ASN A 56 6.62 9.94 -20.49
N LEU A 57 7.90 9.63 -20.76
CA LEU A 57 8.36 8.36 -21.29
C LEU A 57 9.67 7.97 -20.62
N VAL A 58 9.76 6.73 -20.18
CA VAL A 58 11.00 6.09 -19.71
C VAL A 58 11.26 4.89 -20.60
N LEU A 59 12.48 4.78 -21.14
CA LEU A 59 13.02 3.56 -21.74
C LEU A 59 14.11 3.05 -20.81
N CYS A 60 13.91 1.87 -20.23
CA CYS A 60 14.83 1.31 -19.24
C CYS A 60 15.33 -0.07 -19.68
N ASP A 61 16.62 -0.26 -19.73
CA ASP A 61 17.18 -1.61 -19.90
C ASP A 61 16.81 -2.47 -18.69
N TYR A 62 16.48 -3.71 -18.95
CA TYR A 62 16.23 -4.69 -17.90
C TYR A 62 17.49 -4.96 -17.09
N ASN A 63 18.62 -5.17 -17.77
CA ASN A 63 19.90 -5.45 -17.14
C ASN A 63 20.77 -4.18 -17.08
N LEU A 64 20.86 -3.58 -15.91
CA LEU A 64 21.62 -2.37 -15.68
C LEU A 64 23.05 -2.63 -15.15
N ASN A 65 23.51 -3.91 -15.17
CA ASN A 65 24.78 -4.32 -14.55
C ASN A 65 25.00 -3.72 -13.16
N HIS A 66 23.91 -3.55 -12.43
CA HIS A 66 23.85 -2.97 -11.10
C HIS A 66 23.09 -3.90 -10.16
N LYS A 67 23.14 -3.63 -8.86
CA LYS A 67 22.37 -4.39 -7.84
C LYS A 67 20.86 -4.23 -7.95
N THR A 68 20.41 -3.21 -8.64
CA THR A 68 19.01 -2.95 -8.98
C THR A 68 18.87 -3.14 -10.48
N ASP A 69 18.05 -4.08 -10.91
CA ASP A 69 17.66 -4.25 -12.32
C ASP A 69 16.54 -3.28 -12.72
N GLY A 70 16.22 -3.26 -14.02
CA GLY A 70 15.19 -2.34 -14.56
C GLY A 70 13.79 -2.61 -13.99
N GLN A 71 13.45 -3.86 -13.66
CA GLN A 71 12.16 -4.21 -13.06
C GLN A 71 12.05 -3.71 -11.61
N GLN A 72 13.09 -3.93 -10.83
CA GLN A 72 13.17 -3.42 -9.45
C GLN A 72 13.15 -1.89 -9.41
N LEU A 73 13.78 -1.24 -10.38
CA LEU A 73 13.74 0.20 -10.54
C LEU A 73 12.33 0.70 -10.86
N LEU A 74 11.61 0.06 -11.78
CA LEU A 74 10.22 0.37 -12.10
C LEU A 74 9.33 0.25 -10.85
N GLU A 75 9.42 -0.87 -10.13
CA GLU A 75 8.67 -1.11 -8.90
C GLU A 75 8.94 0.01 -7.88
N PHE A 76 10.20 0.30 -7.63
CA PHE A 76 10.59 1.35 -6.69
C PHE A 76 10.08 2.74 -7.10
N LEU A 77 10.21 3.13 -8.36
CA LEU A 77 9.77 4.43 -8.85
C LEU A 77 8.24 4.59 -8.81
N ARG A 78 7.48 3.49 -8.97
CA ARG A 78 6.01 3.48 -8.86
C ARG A 78 5.56 3.45 -7.39
N GLU A 79 6.16 2.61 -6.54
CA GLU A 79 5.83 2.53 -5.11
C GLU A 79 6.13 3.83 -4.35
N THR A 80 7.18 4.54 -4.74
CA THR A 80 7.55 5.83 -4.14
C THR A 80 6.88 7.03 -4.80
N GLU A 81 5.96 6.80 -5.76
CA GLU A 81 5.29 7.85 -6.54
C GLU A 81 6.27 8.85 -7.19
N THR A 82 7.52 8.43 -7.40
CA THR A 82 8.56 9.27 -8.02
C THR A 82 8.25 9.54 -9.49
N LEU A 83 7.66 8.57 -10.20
CA LEU A 83 7.14 8.76 -11.54
C LEU A 83 5.63 9.04 -11.49
N SER A 84 5.19 10.05 -12.26
CA SER A 84 3.76 10.28 -12.47
C SER A 84 3.06 9.01 -12.95
N PRO A 85 1.83 8.72 -12.50
CA PRO A 85 1.01 7.62 -13.03
C PRO A 85 0.87 7.66 -14.56
N ASP A 86 0.94 8.87 -15.13
CA ASP A 86 0.87 9.09 -16.58
C ASP A 86 2.20 8.91 -17.30
N CYS A 87 3.31 8.64 -16.63
CA CYS A 87 4.57 8.37 -17.29
C CYS A 87 4.57 6.96 -17.88
N LEU A 88 4.74 6.84 -19.18
CA LEU A 88 4.91 5.55 -19.86
C LEU A 88 6.28 4.96 -19.50
N PHE A 89 6.31 3.69 -19.16
CA PHE A 89 7.53 2.98 -18.85
C PHE A 89 7.69 1.78 -19.81
N PHE A 90 8.69 1.86 -20.66
CA PHE A 90 9.03 0.79 -21.61
C PHE A 90 10.27 0.05 -21.14
N MET A 91 10.13 -1.25 -20.97
CA MET A 91 11.25 -2.13 -20.62
C MET A 91 11.96 -2.61 -21.88
N VAL A 92 13.24 -2.38 -21.94
CA VAL A 92 14.12 -2.80 -23.02
C VAL A 92 14.82 -4.08 -22.58
N THR A 93 14.83 -5.14 -23.40
CA THR A 93 15.44 -6.43 -23.02
C THR A 93 15.99 -7.16 -24.23
N ALA A 94 17.06 -7.95 -24.03
CA ALA A 94 17.63 -8.84 -25.03
C ALA A 94 16.89 -10.19 -25.13
N GLU A 95 16.10 -10.57 -24.12
CA GLU A 95 15.49 -11.89 -24.03
C GLU A 95 13.97 -11.81 -23.89
N GLY A 96 13.24 -12.54 -24.74
CA GLY A 96 11.78 -12.66 -24.66
C GLY A 96 11.26 -13.40 -23.42
N THR A 97 12.13 -14.16 -22.73
CA THR A 97 11.79 -14.91 -21.51
C THR A 97 11.53 -14.01 -20.30
N TYR A 98 12.10 -12.80 -20.27
CA TYR A 98 11.84 -11.83 -19.19
C TYR A 98 10.39 -11.32 -19.15
N THR A 99 9.65 -11.40 -20.26
CA THR A 99 8.22 -11.08 -20.28
C THR A 99 7.40 -12.00 -19.38
N SER A 100 7.82 -13.25 -19.18
CA SER A 100 7.15 -14.19 -18.28
C SER A 100 7.48 -13.96 -16.81
N VAL A 101 8.71 -13.52 -16.50
CA VAL A 101 9.11 -13.17 -15.12
C VAL A 101 8.44 -11.87 -14.67
N ALA A 102 8.40 -10.88 -15.54
CA ALA A 102 7.72 -9.62 -15.28
C ALA A 102 6.18 -9.74 -15.29
N ALA A 103 5.62 -10.80 -15.89
CA ALA A 103 4.19 -11.09 -15.76
C ALA A 103 3.79 -11.41 -14.29
N ALA A 104 4.75 -11.83 -13.47
CA ALA A 104 4.57 -12.09 -12.05
C ALA A 104 4.70 -10.84 -11.16
N SER A 105 5.16 -9.71 -11.71
CA SER A 105 5.31 -8.44 -10.98
C SER A 105 3.98 -7.67 -10.90
N GLU A 106 3.78 -6.95 -9.79
CA GLU A 106 2.61 -6.08 -9.62
C GLU A 106 2.69 -4.83 -10.49
N HIS A 107 3.89 -4.28 -10.66
CA HIS A 107 4.13 -3.13 -11.52
C HIS A 107 4.65 -3.60 -12.86
N LYS A 108 3.74 -3.64 -13.85
CA LYS A 108 4.08 -4.01 -15.22
C LYS A 108 4.50 -2.77 -16.00
N PRO A 109 5.54 -2.88 -16.86
CA PRO A 109 5.81 -1.83 -17.82
C PRO A 109 4.66 -1.69 -18.82
N ASP A 110 4.51 -0.50 -19.42
CA ASP A 110 3.48 -0.23 -20.43
C ASP A 110 3.77 -0.97 -21.73
N ALA A 111 5.05 -1.23 -22.04
CA ALA A 111 5.48 -2.06 -23.16
C ALA A 111 6.85 -2.72 -22.92
N TYR A 112 7.11 -3.78 -23.66
CA TYR A 112 8.43 -4.41 -23.82
C TYR A 112 8.96 -4.16 -25.21
N LEU A 113 10.24 -3.79 -25.29
CA LEU A 113 11.01 -3.63 -26.52
C LEU A 113 12.15 -4.65 -26.54
N LEU A 114 12.17 -5.52 -27.56
CA LEU A 114 13.20 -6.53 -27.71
C LEU A 114 14.40 -5.98 -28.50
N LYS A 115 15.61 -6.13 -27.98
CA LYS A 115 16.85 -5.77 -28.71
C LYS A 115 17.09 -6.76 -29.88
N PRO A 116 17.48 -6.31 -31.08
CA PRO A 116 17.79 -4.93 -31.47
C PRO A 116 16.53 -4.10 -31.70
N ILE A 117 16.51 -2.86 -31.21
CA ILE A 117 15.37 -1.94 -31.28
C ILE A 117 15.54 -1.00 -32.46
N THR A 118 14.48 -0.76 -33.19
CA THR A 118 14.40 0.25 -34.24
C THR A 118 13.54 1.44 -33.81
N ALA A 119 13.67 2.59 -34.47
CA ALA A 119 12.81 3.74 -34.27
C ALA A 119 11.32 3.40 -34.53
N ALA A 120 11.06 2.52 -35.50
CA ALA A 120 9.71 2.04 -35.81
C ALA A 120 9.11 1.24 -34.66
N ASP A 121 9.88 0.36 -34.01
CA ASP A 121 9.41 -0.42 -32.84
C ASP A 121 8.99 0.51 -31.69
N VAL A 122 9.80 1.54 -31.42
CA VAL A 122 9.49 2.56 -30.41
C VAL A 122 8.25 3.34 -30.79
N GLU A 123 8.13 3.77 -32.06
CA GLU A 123 6.97 4.51 -32.56
C GLU A 123 5.69 3.72 -32.40
N ASP A 124 5.66 2.45 -32.83
CA ASP A 124 4.47 1.63 -32.77
C ASP A 124 3.99 1.39 -31.33
N ARG A 125 4.93 1.14 -30.40
CA ARG A 125 4.60 0.98 -28.98
C ARG A 125 4.11 2.28 -28.35
N LEU A 126 4.77 3.39 -28.68
CA LEU A 126 4.41 4.71 -28.16
C LEU A 126 3.03 5.14 -28.67
N ARG A 127 2.76 4.98 -29.97
CA ARG A 127 1.47 5.26 -30.59
C ARG A 127 0.36 4.42 -29.93
N SER A 128 0.55 3.11 -29.82
CA SER A 128 -0.42 2.24 -29.19
C SER A 128 -0.68 2.60 -27.72
N SER A 129 0.36 2.93 -26.95
CA SER A 129 0.22 3.33 -25.55
C SER A 129 -0.50 4.68 -25.39
N LEU A 130 -0.21 5.66 -26.25
CA LEU A 130 -0.90 6.96 -26.24
C LEU A 130 -2.37 6.81 -26.68
N GLU A 131 -2.67 5.98 -27.65
CA GLU A 131 -4.05 5.68 -28.07
C GLU A 131 -4.84 5.00 -26.96
N ARG A 132 -4.21 4.02 -26.25
CA ARG A 132 -4.80 3.40 -25.05
C ARG A 132 -5.11 4.46 -24.00
N ARG A 133 -4.16 5.33 -23.70
CA ARG A 133 -4.34 6.43 -22.73
C ARG A 133 -5.51 7.33 -23.15
N LYS A 134 -5.54 7.77 -24.40
CA LYS A 134 -6.63 8.61 -24.92
C LYS A 134 -7.99 7.91 -24.81
N ALA A 135 -8.05 6.62 -25.13
CA ALA A 135 -9.29 5.83 -25.06
C ALA A 135 -9.82 5.67 -23.63
N LEU A 136 -8.91 5.57 -22.64
CA LEU A 136 -9.24 5.40 -21.22
C LEU A 136 -9.26 6.72 -20.44
N MET A 137 -8.94 7.85 -21.07
CA MET A 137 -8.86 9.17 -20.44
C MET A 137 -10.14 9.55 -19.66
N PRO A 138 -11.37 9.33 -20.16
CA PRO A 138 -12.58 9.64 -19.39
C PRO A 138 -12.67 8.85 -18.07
N ILE A 139 -12.14 7.64 -18.03
CA ILE A 139 -12.10 6.81 -16.82
C ILE A 139 -11.06 7.38 -15.84
N THR A 140 -9.84 7.67 -16.32
CA THR A 140 -8.76 8.16 -15.48
C THR A 140 -9.04 9.56 -14.93
N GLU A 141 -9.67 10.44 -15.71
CA GLU A 141 -10.10 11.75 -15.24
C GLU A 141 -11.18 11.69 -14.16
N ALA A 142 -12.15 10.79 -14.31
CA ALA A 142 -13.17 10.57 -13.30
C ALA A 142 -12.53 10.01 -12.00
N LEU A 143 -11.58 9.08 -12.11
CA LEU A 143 -10.81 8.56 -10.98
C LEU A 143 -9.97 9.66 -10.30
N ALA A 144 -9.32 10.54 -11.06
CA ALA A 144 -8.56 11.65 -10.52
C ALA A 144 -9.45 12.63 -9.71
N ARG A 145 -10.71 12.80 -10.13
CA ARG A 145 -11.72 13.55 -9.38
C ARG A 145 -12.35 12.75 -8.24
N LYS A 146 -11.93 11.50 -8.01
CA LYS A 146 -12.51 10.56 -7.04
C LYS A 146 -14.02 10.33 -7.25
N ASP A 147 -14.48 10.44 -8.48
CA ASP A 147 -15.86 10.20 -8.89
C ASP A 147 -16.01 8.78 -9.43
N LEU A 148 -16.09 7.80 -8.52
CA LEU A 148 -16.18 6.40 -8.87
C LEU A 148 -17.43 6.06 -9.72
N PRO A 149 -18.63 6.64 -9.48
CA PRO A 149 -19.78 6.43 -10.36
C PRO A 149 -19.56 6.95 -11.77
N ALA A 150 -18.97 8.14 -11.94
CA ALA A 150 -18.64 8.66 -13.27
C ALA A 150 -17.57 7.79 -13.96
N ALA A 151 -16.58 7.30 -13.21
CA ALA A 151 -15.59 6.37 -13.74
C ALA A 151 -16.22 5.06 -14.21
N LEU A 152 -17.20 4.52 -13.47
CA LEU A 152 -17.94 3.32 -13.86
C LEU A 152 -18.76 3.55 -15.15
N ALA A 153 -19.48 4.69 -15.24
CA ALA A 153 -20.21 5.07 -16.46
C ALA A 153 -19.26 5.25 -17.66
N ALA A 154 -18.07 5.82 -17.46
CA ALA A 154 -17.05 5.95 -18.50
C ALA A 154 -16.51 4.57 -18.96
N CYS A 155 -16.39 3.59 -18.05
CA CYS A 155 -16.09 2.21 -18.43
C CYS A 155 -17.19 1.64 -19.34
N ASP A 156 -18.46 1.81 -18.97
CA ASP A 156 -19.59 1.31 -19.77
C ASP A 156 -19.65 1.96 -21.16
N ALA A 157 -19.40 3.26 -21.24
CA ALA A 157 -19.31 3.98 -22.51
C ALA A 157 -18.14 3.48 -23.38
N THR A 158 -17.00 3.14 -22.77
CA THR A 158 -15.85 2.56 -23.47
C THR A 158 -16.17 1.15 -23.99
N LEU A 159 -16.85 0.34 -23.19
CA LEU A 159 -17.27 -1.01 -23.59
C LEU A 159 -18.29 -1.00 -24.73
N ALA A 160 -19.20 -0.01 -24.76
CA ALA A 160 -20.18 0.14 -25.83
C ALA A 160 -19.55 0.35 -27.21
N ARG A 161 -18.33 0.89 -27.28
CA ARG A 161 -17.57 1.08 -28.53
C ARG A 161 -17.07 -0.23 -29.16
N LYS A 162 -16.99 -1.31 -28.37
CA LYS A 162 -16.52 -2.65 -28.79
C LYS A 162 -15.15 -2.61 -29.50
N ASP A 163 -14.27 -1.70 -29.08
CA ASP A 163 -12.94 -1.54 -29.64
C ASP A 163 -11.89 -2.40 -28.89
N ARG A 164 -10.64 -2.35 -29.35
CA ARG A 164 -9.53 -3.12 -28.77
C ARG A 164 -9.23 -2.79 -27.29
N TRP A 165 -9.79 -1.70 -26.74
CA TRP A 165 -9.60 -1.27 -25.37
C TRP A 165 -10.65 -1.82 -24.39
N ALA A 166 -11.61 -2.60 -24.90
CA ALA A 166 -12.67 -3.20 -24.09
C ALA A 166 -12.12 -4.02 -22.91
N VAL A 167 -11.05 -4.80 -23.13
CA VAL A 167 -10.44 -5.60 -22.05
C VAL A 167 -9.89 -4.70 -20.93
N ALA A 168 -9.23 -3.61 -21.28
CA ALA A 168 -8.71 -2.66 -20.28
C ALA A 168 -9.85 -1.96 -19.51
N ALA A 169 -10.93 -1.60 -20.20
CA ALA A 169 -12.13 -1.05 -19.56
C ALA A 169 -12.83 -2.06 -18.64
N LEU A 170 -12.87 -3.35 -19.01
CA LEU A 170 -13.39 -4.42 -18.16
C LEU A 170 -12.57 -4.59 -16.87
N GLN A 171 -11.24 -4.53 -16.97
CA GLN A 171 -10.36 -4.58 -15.78
C GLN A 171 -10.64 -3.42 -14.83
N GLN A 172 -10.74 -2.19 -15.38
CA GLN A 172 -11.07 -1.01 -14.59
C GLN A 172 -12.47 -1.10 -13.96
N LYS A 173 -13.46 -1.55 -14.75
CA LYS A 173 -14.84 -1.76 -14.27
C LYS A 173 -14.89 -2.73 -13.10
N GLY A 174 -14.20 -3.87 -13.20
CA GLY A 174 -14.15 -4.85 -12.12
C GLY A 174 -13.54 -4.29 -10.83
N ASN A 175 -12.40 -3.58 -10.94
CA ASN A 175 -11.78 -2.91 -9.80
C ASN A 175 -12.70 -1.83 -9.20
N LEU A 176 -13.37 -1.04 -10.04
CA LEU A 176 -14.32 -0.02 -9.58
C LEU A 176 -15.53 -0.62 -8.86
N LEU A 177 -16.06 -1.75 -9.33
CA LEU A 177 -17.14 -2.47 -8.65
C LEU A 177 -16.71 -2.94 -7.26
N LEU A 178 -15.47 -3.45 -7.13
CA LEU A 178 -14.89 -3.81 -5.82
C LEU A 178 -14.77 -2.59 -4.92
N GLN A 179 -14.21 -1.47 -5.41
CA GLN A 179 -14.09 -0.22 -4.67
C GLN A 179 -15.43 0.40 -4.26
N LEU A 180 -16.49 0.15 -5.02
CA LEU A 180 -17.85 0.60 -4.71
C LEU A 180 -18.60 -0.34 -3.75
N GLY A 181 -17.95 -1.40 -3.23
CA GLY A 181 -18.59 -2.42 -2.40
C GLY A 181 -19.61 -3.28 -3.14
N ARG A 182 -19.66 -3.18 -4.49
CA ARG A 182 -20.56 -3.94 -5.35
C ARG A 182 -19.99 -5.33 -5.65
N HIS A 183 -19.73 -6.10 -4.57
CA HIS A 183 -18.99 -7.37 -4.66
C HIS A 183 -19.70 -8.40 -5.51
N ALA A 184 -21.04 -8.48 -5.44
CA ALA A 184 -21.85 -9.40 -6.26
C ALA A 184 -21.74 -9.07 -7.75
N ASP A 185 -21.79 -7.78 -8.12
CA ASP A 185 -21.67 -7.35 -9.51
C ASP A 185 -20.26 -7.59 -10.05
N ALA A 186 -19.22 -7.37 -9.22
CA ALA A 186 -17.86 -7.70 -9.56
C ALA A 186 -17.68 -9.21 -9.79
N ALA A 187 -18.22 -10.05 -8.91
CA ALA A 187 -18.18 -11.51 -9.06
C ALA A 187 -18.88 -11.97 -10.33
N ALA A 188 -20.05 -11.42 -10.65
CA ALA A 188 -20.78 -11.72 -11.88
C ALA A 188 -19.97 -11.34 -13.15
N LEU A 189 -19.36 -10.13 -13.14
CA LEU A 189 -18.51 -9.66 -14.24
C LEU A 189 -17.32 -10.62 -14.47
N TYR A 190 -16.59 -10.94 -13.40
CA TYR A 190 -15.41 -11.80 -13.50
C TYR A 190 -15.76 -13.25 -13.83
N SER A 191 -16.89 -13.78 -13.35
CA SER A 191 -17.38 -15.11 -13.71
C SER A 191 -17.69 -15.19 -15.21
N ALA A 192 -18.40 -14.21 -15.75
CA ALA A 192 -18.69 -14.16 -17.18
C ALA A 192 -17.41 -14.10 -18.04
N LEU A 193 -16.38 -13.35 -17.57
CA LEU A 193 -15.09 -13.29 -18.25
C LEU A 193 -14.31 -14.60 -18.17
N ARG A 194 -14.33 -15.27 -17.01
CA ARG A 194 -13.75 -16.61 -16.85
C ARG A 194 -14.36 -17.60 -17.85
N ASP A 195 -15.68 -17.61 -17.97
CA ASP A 195 -16.39 -18.56 -18.82
C ASP A 195 -16.11 -18.30 -20.31
N GLN A 196 -15.90 -17.04 -20.71
CA GLN A 196 -15.52 -16.67 -22.07
C GLN A 196 -14.04 -16.94 -22.38
N GLN A 197 -13.16 -16.76 -21.41
CA GLN A 197 -11.69 -16.83 -21.58
C GLN A 197 -11.02 -17.56 -20.40
N PRO A 198 -11.20 -18.88 -20.27
CA PRO A 198 -10.78 -19.65 -19.10
C PRO A 198 -9.26 -19.71 -18.88
N LYS A 199 -8.46 -19.36 -19.90
CA LYS A 199 -6.99 -19.33 -19.81
C LYS A 199 -6.44 -18.04 -19.18
N LEU A 200 -7.26 -17.00 -19.04
CA LEU A 200 -6.80 -15.73 -18.46
C LEU A 200 -6.83 -15.79 -16.93
N ALA A 201 -5.68 -15.56 -16.30
CA ALA A 201 -5.57 -15.57 -14.84
C ALA A 201 -6.21 -14.34 -14.16
N TRP A 202 -6.17 -13.15 -14.79
CA TRP A 202 -6.63 -11.93 -14.15
C TRP A 202 -8.14 -11.90 -13.80
N PRO A 203 -9.08 -12.48 -14.60
CA PRO A 203 -10.48 -12.58 -14.19
C PRO A 203 -10.67 -13.49 -12.97
N LEU A 204 -9.88 -14.57 -12.88
CA LEU A 204 -9.92 -15.48 -11.76
C LEU A 204 -9.41 -14.82 -10.47
N ILE A 205 -8.33 -14.03 -10.55
CA ILE A 205 -7.85 -13.22 -9.41
C ILE A 205 -8.91 -12.19 -9.01
N GLY A 206 -9.52 -11.51 -9.98
CA GLY A 206 -10.62 -10.55 -9.74
C GLY A 206 -11.83 -11.20 -9.06
N LEU A 207 -12.21 -12.40 -9.53
CA LEU A 207 -13.29 -13.20 -8.93
C LEU A 207 -12.97 -13.58 -7.48
N GLY A 208 -11.76 -14.07 -7.23
CA GLY A 208 -11.33 -14.43 -5.87
C GLY A 208 -11.35 -13.22 -4.91
N ARG A 209 -10.93 -12.04 -5.39
CA ARG A 209 -11.03 -10.79 -4.61
C ARG A 209 -12.48 -10.41 -4.34
N ALA A 210 -13.37 -10.56 -5.32
CA ALA A 210 -14.80 -10.29 -5.17
C ALA A 210 -15.48 -11.26 -4.18
N LEU A 211 -15.17 -12.55 -4.26
CA LEU A 211 -15.64 -13.57 -3.33
C LEU A 211 -15.15 -13.29 -1.90
N LYS A 212 -13.85 -12.98 -1.72
CA LYS A 212 -13.30 -12.59 -0.41
C LYS A 212 -14.04 -11.39 0.17
N ALA A 213 -14.18 -10.33 -0.62
CA ALA A 213 -14.84 -9.10 -0.19
C ALA A 213 -16.34 -9.30 0.10
N GLY A 214 -16.99 -10.23 -0.59
CA GLY A 214 -18.37 -10.67 -0.35
C GLY A 214 -18.54 -11.65 0.81
N GLY A 215 -17.45 -12.06 1.48
CA GLY A 215 -17.47 -13.01 2.60
C GLY A 215 -17.47 -14.50 2.21
N ALA A 216 -17.45 -14.83 0.93
CA ALA A 216 -17.37 -16.22 0.43
C ALA A 216 -15.92 -16.74 0.49
N LEU A 217 -15.36 -16.82 1.71
CA LEU A 217 -13.93 -17.09 1.93
C LEU A 217 -13.52 -18.50 1.48
N ALA A 218 -14.40 -19.50 1.65
CA ALA A 218 -14.12 -20.88 1.23
C ALA A 218 -13.95 -20.99 -0.29
N ASP A 219 -14.84 -20.33 -1.06
CA ASP A 219 -14.78 -20.34 -2.52
C ASP A 219 -13.58 -19.55 -3.04
N ALA A 220 -13.26 -18.42 -2.39
CA ALA A 220 -12.08 -17.62 -2.72
C ALA A 220 -10.78 -18.41 -2.48
N ARG A 221 -10.69 -19.19 -1.38
CA ARG A 221 -9.57 -20.07 -1.07
C ARG A 221 -9.42 -21.15 -2.14
N ALA A 222 -10.48 -21.91 -2.40
CA ALA A 222 -10.46 -22.98 -3.40
C ALA A 222 -10.03 -22.47 -4.79
N LEU A 223 -10.49 -21.27 -5.17
CA LEU A 223 -10.11 -20.65 -6.43
C LEU A 223 -8.61 -20.27 -6.46
N ALA A 224 -8.07 -19.70 -5.38
CA ALA A 224 -6.66 -19.33 -5.29
C ALA A 224 -5.75 -20.58 -5.32
N GLU A 225 -6.11 -21.63 -4.56
CA GLU A 225 -5.39 -22.91 -4.54
C GLU A 225 -5.39 -23.56 -5.94
N ALA A 226 -6.53 -23.58 -6.64
CA ALA A 226 -6.64 -24.10 -8.00
C ALA A 226 -5.79 -23.30 -9.01
N LEU A 227 -5.72 -21.98 -8.86
CA LEU A 227 -4.86 -21.15 -9.68
C LEU A 227 -3.38 -21.46 -9.48
N ILE A 228 -2.93 -21.63 -8.25
CA ILE A 228 -1.54 -21.98 -7.92
C ILE A 228 -1.18 -23.37 -8.45
N ALA A 229 -2.11 -24.33 -8.37
CA ALA A 229 -1.91 -25.69 -8.84
C ALA A 229 -1.94 -25.83 -10.38
N SER A 230 -2.35 -24.79 -11.13
CA SER A 230 -2.35 -24.81 -12.58
C SER A 230 -0.93 -24.85 -13.17
N PRO A 231 -0.71 -25.34 -14.40
CA PRO A 231 0.63 -25.52 -14.98
C PRO A 231 1.51 -24.26 -14.96
N ASP A 232 0.90 -23.07 -15.17
CA ASP A 232 1.59 -21.78 -15.13
C ASP A 232 1.38 -21.04 -13.79
N GLY A 233 0.63 -21.64 -12.88
CA GLY A 233 0.17 -21.00 -11.64
C GLY A 233 1.24 -20.85 -10.58
N SER A 234 2.26 -21.71 -10.57
CA SER A 234 3.35 -21.66 -9.58
C SER A 234 4.16 -20.34 -9.59
N LYS A 235 4.08 -19.59 -10.67
CA LYS A 235 4.69 -18.25 -10.81
C LYS A 235 3.66 -17.11 -10.72
N ASN A 236 2.39 -17.42 -10.49
CA ASN A 236 1.35 -16.40 -10.38
C ASN A 236 1.31 -15.82 -8.96
N MET A 237 2.12 -14.79 -8.73
CA MET A 237 2.25 -14.17 -7.40
C MET A 237 0.92 -13.57 -6.89
N ALA A 238 0.06 -13.08 -7.78
CA ALA A 238 -1.25 -12.57 -7.39
C ALA A 238 -2.19 -13.66 -6.82
N ALA A 239 -2.00 -14.93 -7.21
CA ALA A 239 -2.74 -16.05 -6.64
C ALA A 239 -2.27 -16.39 -5.22
N TYR A 240 -0.95 -16.33 -4.97
CA TYR A 240 -0.40 -16.49 -3.60
C TYR A 240 -0.82 -15.35 -2.68
N ASP A 241 -0.80 -14.10 -3.16
CA ASP A 241 -1.26 -12.96 -2.39
C ASP A 241 -2.75 -13.09 -2.03
N LEU A 242 -3.58 -13.49 -3.00
CA LEU A 242 -4.99 -13.76 -2.76
C LEU A 242 -5.18 -14.89 -1.73
N LEU A 243 -4.43 -15.99 -1.85
CA LEU A 243 -4.52 -17.10 -0.91
C LEU A 243 -4.13 -16.65 0.51
N ALA A 244 -3.01 -15.96 0.66
CA ALA A 244 -2.57 -15.45 1.96
C ALA A 244 -3.61 -14.50 2.58
N ASP A 245 -4.14 -13.58 1.78
CA ASP A 245 -5.18 -12.63 2.20
C ASP A 245 -6.49 -13.32 2.63
N VAL A 246 -6.87 -14.39 1.95
CA VAL A 246 -8.08 -15.17 2.30
C VAL A 246 -7.86 -15.97 3.57
N LEU A 247 -6.69 -16.60 3.72
CA LEU A 247 -6.33 -17.36 4.92
C LEU A 247 -6.24 -16.46 6.16
N GLU A 248 -5.66 -15.26 6.03
CA GLU A 248 -5.69 -14.24 7.09
C GLU A 248 -7.13 -13.86 7.47
N ALA A 249 -8.02 -13.66 6.48
CA ALA A 249 -9.43 -13.35 6.73
C ALA A 249 -10.20 -14.52 7.38
N GLN A 250 -9.77 -15.76 7.17
CA GLN A 250 -10.29 -16.95 7.86
C GLN A 250 -9.71 -17.13 9.28
N GLY A 251 -8.69 -16.35 9.66
CA GLY A 251 -7.96 -16.51 10.92
C GLY A 251 -6.88 -17.59 10.87
N ASP A 252 -6.64 -18.23 9.73
CA ASP A 252 -5.59 -19.23 9.53
C ASP A 252 -4.26 -18.55 9.18
N VAL A 253 -3.72 -17.84 10.17
CA VAL A 253 -2.51 -17.01 10.00
C VAL A 253 -1.26 -17.84 9.70
N GLN A 254 -1.22 -19.09 10.18
CA GLN A 254 -0.08 -19.99 9.94
C GLN A 254 -0.05 -20.45 8.47
N SER A 255 -1.18 -20.87 7.91
CA SER A 255 -1.27 -21.23 6.50
C SER A 255 -1.03 -20.03 5.57
N ALA A 256 -1.45 -18.82 5.98
CA ALA A 256 -1.13 -17.58 5.26
C ALA A 256 0.38 -17.34 5.17
N GLN A 257 1.11 -17.52 6.28
CA GLN A 257 2.57 -17.42 6.29
C GLN A 257 3.22 -18.47 5.38
N TRP A 258 2.71 -19.70 5.35
CA TRP A 258 3.21 -20.75 4.45
C TRP A 258 2.98 -20.39 2.99
N ALA A 259 1.83 -19.85 2.61
CA ALA A 259 1.56 -19.38 1.25
C ALA A 259 2.57 -18.29 0.83
N LEU A 260 2.88 -17.33 1.71
CA LEU A 260 3.88 -16.30 1.45
C LEU A 260 5.29 -16.87 1.36
N ARG A 261 5.64 -17.88 2.16
CA ARG A 261 6.91 -18.59 2.06
C ARG A 261 7.05 -19.29 0.71
N ASP A 262 6.01 -20.00 0.28
CA ASP A 262 6.02 -20.71 -0.99
C ASP A 262 6.12 -19.73 -2.17
N ALA A 263 5.46 -18.58 -2.09
CA ALA A 263 5.63 -17.48 -3.06
C ALA A 263 7.07 -16.96 -3.11
N ALA A 264 7.72 -16.78 -1.94
CA ALA A 264 9.10 -16.32 -1.85
C ALA A 264 10.12 -17.35 -2.36
N VAL A 265 9.78 -18.63 -2.33
CA VAL A 265 10.56 -19.72 -2.92
C VAL A 265 10.36 -19.77 -4.45
N ALA A 266 9.11 -19.65 -4.90
CA ALA A 266 8.76 -19.74 -6.32
C ALA A 266 9.35 -18.58 -7.15
N VAL A 267 9.27 -17.35 -6.63
CA VAL A 267 9.80 -16.14 -7.26
C VAL A 267 10.53 -15.29 -6.20
N PRO A 268 11.82 -15.58 -5.92
CA PRO A 268 12.58 -14.85 -4.91
C PRO A 268 12.72 -13.37 -5.27
N SER A 269 12.27 -12.48 -4.37
CA SER A 269 12.47 -11.04 -4.48
C SER A 269 12.50 -10.39 -3.10
N ALA A 270 13.09 -9.19 -3.00
CA ALA A 270 13.08 -8.44 -1.73
C ALA A 270 11.66 -8.22 -1.22
N ARG A 271 10.72 -7.88 -2.10
CA ARG A 271 9.31 -7.71 -1.77
C ARG A 271 8.69 -8.98 -1.16
N ARG A 272 8.89 -10.15 -1.79
CA ARG A 272 8.34 -11.43 -1.29
C ARG A 272 8.90 -11.78 0.08
N HIS A 273 10.19 -11.57 0.29
CA HIS A 273 10.80 -11.78 1.60
C HIS A 273 10.34 -10.77 2.65
N ARG A 274 10.03 -9.49 2.27
CA ARG A 274 9.41 -8.53 3.20
C ARG A 274 8.01 -8.98 3.64
N LEU A 275 7.16 -9.40 2.70
CA LEU A 275 5.82 -9.92 3.02
C LEU A 275 5.87 -11.14 3.94
N LEU A 276 6.77 -12.08 3.65
CA LEU A 276 7.00 -13.25 4.52
C LEU A 276 7.47 -12.83 5.91
N ALA A 277 8.45 -11.93 5.99
CA ALA A 277 8.99 -11.45 7.27
C ALA A 277 7.91 -10.75 8.10
N GLU A 278 7.08 -9.92 7.47
CA GLU A 278 5.98 -9.23 8.14
C GLU A 278 4.95 -10.21 8.70
N SER A 279 4.53 -11.20 7.91
CA SER A 279 3.61 -12.24 8.36
C SER A 279 4.21 -13.07 9.50
N ALA A 280 5.45 -13.53 9.35
CA ALA A 280 6.16 -14.29 10.36
C ALA A 280 6.33 -13.50 11.67
N PHE A 281 6.65 -12.22 11.57
CA PHE A 281 6.78 -11.33 12.72
C PHE A 281 5.45 -11.18 13.49
N ARG A 282 4.34 -11.00 12.77
CA ARG A 282 2.99 -10.96 13.38
C ARG A 282 2.63 -12.26 14.08
N ASN A 283 3.03 -13.39 13.50
CA ASN A 283 2.76 -14.72 14.06
C ASN A 283 3.71 -15.09 15.22
N GLY A 284 4.71 -14.25 15.53
CA GLY A 284 5.73 -14.53 16.55
C GLY A 284 6.83 -15.48 16.08
N ASP A 285 6.87 -15.86 14.80
CA ASP A 285 7.93 -16.67 14.19
C ASP A 285 9.14 -15.80 13.82
N LEU A 286 9.88 -15.41 14.87
CA LEU A 286 11.02 -14.51 14.73
C LEU A 286 12.17 -15.13 13.93
N SER A 287 12.30 -16.46 13.92
CA SER A 287 13.32 -17.17 13.14
C SER A 287 13.10 -16.99 11.64
N THR A 288 11.87 -17.29 11.17
CA THR A 288 11.51 -17.06 9.76
C THR A 288 11.59 -15.58 9.39
N ALA A 289 11.17 -14.67 10.30
CA ALA A 289 11.28 -13.24 10.08
C ALA A 289 12.74 -12.80 9.90
N LEU A 290 13.65 -13.27 10.76
CA LEU A 290 15.08 -13.02 10.66
C LEU A 290 15.66 -13.51 9.33
N ASP A 291 15.43 -14.77 8.99
CA ASP A 291 15.93 -15.39 7.76
C ASP A 291 15.45 -14.65 6.50
N ALA A 292 14.19 -14.27 6.47
CA ALA A 292 13.61 -13.51 5.37
C ALA A 292 14.26 -12.10 5.28
N MET A 293 14.42 -11.39 6.40
CA MET A 293 15.02 -10.06 6.42
C MET A 293 16.53 -10.06 6.10
N VAL A 294 17.25 -11.12 6.46
CA VAL A 294 18.64 -11.32 6.02
C VAL A 294 18.72 -11.43 4.48
N LYS A 295 17.77 -12.14 3.86
CA LYS A 295 17.69 -12.22 2.38
C LYS A 295 17.35 -10.86 1.76
N VAL A 296 16.41 -10.09 2.37
CA VAL A 296 16.12 -8.71 1.96
C VAL A 296 17.39 -7.86 2.05
N SER A 297 18.08 -7.87 3.19
CA SER A 297 19.31 -7.09 3.39
C SER A 297 20.37 -7.41 2.37
N LYS A 298 20.60 -8.70 2.06
CA LYS A 298 21.55 -9.13 1.03
C LYS A 298 21.15 -8.66 -0.38
N ALA A 299 19.87 -8.80 -0.72
CA ALA A 299 19.35 -8.44 -2.04
C ALA A 299 19.36 -6.92 -2.27
N THR A 300 19.15 -6.11 -1.21
CA THR A 300 19.06 -4.64 -1.32
C THR A 300 20.30 -3.89 -0.88
N GLN A 301 21.36 -4.59 -0.47
CA GLN A 301 22.60 -3.95 0.02
C GLN A 301 23.27 -3.11 -1.09
N GLY A 302 23.29 -1.79 -0.90
CA GLY A 302 23.82 -0.83 -1.88
C GLY A 302 22.91 -0.64 -3.10
N ALA A 303 21.65 -1.08 -3.04
CA ALA A 303 20.63 -0.80 -4.03
C ALA A 303 19.74 0.36 -3.59
N ILE A 304 19.15 1.08 -4.54
CA ILE A 304 18.17 2.17 -4.25
C ILE A 304 16.92 1.65 -3.56
N THR A 305 16.61 0.36 -3.70
CA THR A 305 15.47 -0.33 -3.10
C THR A 305 15.66 -0.66 -1.62
N SER A 306 16.83 -0.34 -1.05
CA SER A 306 17.12 -0.54 0.36
C SER A 306 16.34 0.46 1.22
N GLN A 307 15.43 -0.02 2.03
CA GLN A 307 14.58 0.79 2.90
C GLN A 307 15.14 0.82 4.33
N PRO A 308 15.14 1.98 5.03
CA PRO A 308 15.51 2.01 6.45
C PRO A 308 14.63 1.10 7.32
N GLN A 309 13.36 0.93 6.96
CA GLN A 309 12.43 0.02 7.63
C GLN A 309 12.91 -1.45 7.60
N ASP A 310 13.60 -1.88 6.54
CA ASP A 310 14.17 -3.24 6.45
C ASP A 310 15.17 -3.50 7.58
N VAL A 311 16.01 -2.49 7.87
CA VAL A 311 17.01 -2.57 8.94
C VAL A 311 16.33 -2.62 10.32
N LEU A 312 15.27 -1.83 10.52
CA LEU A 312 14.53 -1.81 11.79
C LEU A 312 13.82 -3.14 12.03
N THR A 313 13.20 -3.72 11.02
CA THR A 313 12.53 -5.03 11.12
C THR A 313 13.54 -6.14 11.39
N LEU A 314 14.70 -6.11 10.72
CA LEU A 314 15.80 -7.05 10.96
C LEU A 314 16.33 -6.93 12.39
N ALA A 315 16.61 -5.71 12.85
CA ALA A 315 17.09 -5.43 14.21
C ALA A 315 16.09 -5.90 15.28
N GLN A 316 14.78 -5.69 15.05
CA GLN A 316 13.74 -6.15 15.98
C GLN A 316 13.67 -7.68 16.04
N ALA A 317 13.83 -8.39 14.91
CA ALA A 317 13.88 -9.85 14.92
C ALA A 317 15.11 -10.38 15.65
N MET A 318 16.28 -9.76 15.43
CA MET A 318 17.53 -10.08 16.15
C MET A 318 17.36 -9.94 17.68
N THR A 319 16.78 -8.81 18.11
CA THR A 319 16.55 -8.54 19.53
C THR A 319 15.63 -9.58 20.17
N GLY A 320 14.55 -9.96 19.48
CA GLY A 320 13.63 -10.98 19.97
C GLY A 320 14.22 -12.38 20.04
N LEU A 321 15.32 -12.65 19.32
CA LEU A 321 16.08 -13.91 19.35
C LEU A 321 17.32 -13.84 20.25
N GLY A 322 17.49 -12.75 21.04
CA GLY A 322 18.61 -12.59 21.96
C GLY A 322 19.94 -12.20 21.30
N GLN A 323 19.94 -11.84 20.01
CA GLN A 323 21.13 -11.41 19.27
C GLN A 323 21.40 -9.90 19.50
N SER A 324 21.59 -9.52 20.78
CA SER A 324 21.68 -8.10 21.18
C SER A 324 22.91 -7.41 20.61
N ALA A 325 24.05 -8.07 20.58
CA ALA A 325 25.31 -7.48 20.09
C ALA A 325 25.24 -7.19 18.58
N GLU A 326 24.71 -8.14 17.79
CA GLU A 326 24.53 -7.99 16.34
C GLU A 326 23.49 -6.91 16.04
N CYS A 327 22.42 -6.85 16.81
CA CYS A 327 21.40 -5.79 16.71
C CYS A 327 22.00 -4.41 16.92
N LEU A 328 22.78 -4.20 18.00
CA LEU A 328 23.41 -2.93 18.30
C LEU A 328 24.40 -2.52 17.20
N ALA A 329 25.23 -3.45 16.73
CA ALA A 329 26.17 -3.19 15.64
C ALA A 329 25.45 -2.81 14.33
N LEU A 330 24.31 -3.48 14.03
CA LEU A 330 23.48 -3.17 12.86
C LEU A 330 22.87 -1.76 12.94
N LEU A 331 22.33 -1.37 14.11
CA LEU A 331 21.76 -0.04 14.35
C LEU A 331 22.83 1.06 14.26
N ASP A 332 24.03 0.83 14.81
CA ASP A 332 25.14 1.79 14.76
C ASP A 332 25.62 2.01 13.33
N LYS A 333 25.77 0.95 12.54
CA LYS A 333 26.15 1.02 11.14
C LYS A 333 25.17 1.85 10.30
N ASN A 334 23.89 1.88 10.69
CA ASN A 334 22.82 2.56 9.94
C ASN A 334 22.36 3.88 10.59
N LYS A 335 23.02 4.35 11.63
CA LYS A 335 22.62 5.54 12.39
C LYS A 335 22.38 6.78 11.50
N ALA A 336 23.27 7.05 10.55
CA ALA A 336 23.14 8.18 9.64
C ALA A 336 21.88 8.10 8.76
N ARG A 337 21.43 6.90 8.42
CA ARG A 337 20.20 6.68 7.62
C ARG A 337 18.94 7.00 8.42
N PHE A 338 18.93 6.71 9.73
CA PHE A 338 17.79 6.99 10.59
C PHE A 338 17.69 8.47 10.95
N ALA A 339 18.82 9.16 11.11
CA ALA A 339 18.88 10.59 11.44
C ALA A 339 18.16 11.49 10.41
N ALA A 340 17.99 11.01 9.16
CA ALA A 340 17.24 11.72 8.13
C ALA A 340 15.71 11.70 8.34
N ALA A 341 15.19 10.85 9.24
CA ALA A 341 13.76 10.68 9.51
C ALA A 341 13.52 10.46 11.01
N PRO A 342 13.09 11.50 11.76
CA PRO A 342 12.97 11.44 13.22
C PRO A 342 12.13 10.27 13.75
N GLN A 343 11.08 9.88 13.04
CA GLN A 343 10.25 8.74 13.43
C GLN A 343 11.04 7.41 13.36
N GLN A 344 11.88 7.24 12.33
CA GLN A 344 12.70 6.04 12.17
C GLN A 344 13.83 6.00 13.20
N GLU A 345 14.42 7.14 13.52
CA GLU A 345 15.41 7.26 14.58
C GLU A 345 14.83 6.85 15.95
N SER A 346 13.61 7.29 16.26
CA SER A 346 12.94 6.91 17.52
C SER A 346 12.61 5.42 17.58
N VAL A 347 12.23 4.80 16.46
CA VAL A 347 12.03 3.34 16.39
C VAL A 347 13.35 2.60 16.59
N ALA A 348 14.44 3.08 15.99
CA ALA A 348 15.78 2.52 16.19
C ALA A 348 16.21 2.60 17.67
N GLU A 349 15.93 3.72 18.34
CA GLU A 349 16.21 3.89 19.78
C GLU A 349 15.33 2.99 20.65
N ALA A 350 14.07 2.75 20.30
CA ALA A 350 13.22 1.78 21.00
C ALA A 350 13.77 0.34 20.88
N ILE A 351 14.21 -0.06 19.70
CA ILE A 351 14.83 -1.38 19.49
C ILE A 351 16.19 -1.45 20.20
N ARG A 352 16.97 -0.37 20.18
CA ARG A 352 18.23 -0.26 20.93
C ARG A 352 18.02 -0.45 22.44
N ALA A 353 16.98 0.18 23.00
CA ALA A 353 16.64 0.03 24.40
C ALA A 353 16.37 -1.43 24.78
N GLN A 354 15.61 -2.17 23.95
CA GLN A 354 15.38 -3.61 24.15
C GLN A 354 16.71 -4.39 24.16
N ALA A 355 17.56 -4.16 23.14
CA ALA A 355 18.83 -4.86 23.02
C ALA A 355 19.78 -4.59 24.19
N LEU A 356 19.85 -3.32 24.66
CA LEU A 356 20.65 -2.92 25.82
C LEU A 356 20.12 -3.53 27.13
N THR A 357 18.80 -3.59 27.31
CA THR A 357 18.18 -4.25 28.47
C THR A 357 18.55 -5.74 28.50
N HIS A 358 18.45 -6.44 27.36
CA HIS A 358 18.86 -7.86 27.27
C HIS A 358 20.38 -8.05 27.48
N ALA A 359 21.19 -7.05 27.15
CA ALA A 359 22.64 -7.07 27.40
C ALA A 359 23.02 -6.66 28.83
N GLY A 360 22.06 -6.24 29.67
CA GLY A 360 22.30 -5.81 31.07
C GLY A 360 22.75 -4.35 31.22
N ASP A 361 22.81 -3.56 30.15
CA ASP A 361 23.11 -2.12 30.20
C ASP A 361 21.83 -1.33 30.49
N THR A 362 21.46 -1.25 31.76
CA THR A 362 20.24 -0.55 32.23
C THR A 362 20.30 0.96 32.00
N ASP A 363 21.46 1.59 32.17
CA ASP A 363 21.64 3.03 31.99
C ASP A 363 21.55 3.40 30.50
N GLY A 364 22.20 2.63 29.66
CA GLY A 364 22.12 2.77 28.21
C GLY A 364 20.67 2.59 27.70
N ALA A 365 19.98 1.56 28.20
CA ALA A 365 18.60 1.28 27.87
C ALA A 365 17.66 2.43 28.26
N ALA A 366 17.80 2.98 29.48
CA ALA A 366 16.99 4.10 29.95
C ALA A 366 17.18 5.36 29.08
N ARG A 367 18.43 5.67 28.68
CA ARG A 367 18.70 6.79 27.77
C ARG A 367 18.10 6.60 26.38
N ALA A 368 18.21 5.40 25.81
CA ALA A 368 17.63 5.07 24.52
C ALA A 368 16.09 5.15 24.55
N LEU A 369 15.48 4.62 25.62
CA LEU A 369 14.03 4.66 25.83
C LEU A 369 13.50 6.10 25.97
N ALA A 370 14.23 6.98 26.70
CA ALA A 370 13.89 8.39 26.80
C ALA A 370 13.86 9.08 25.43
N ARG A 371 14.86 8.84 24.57
CA ARG A 371 14.91 9.37 23.20
C ARG A 371 13.75 8.85 22.33
N ALA A 372 13.44 7.56 22.44
CA ALA A 372 12.31 6.98 21.70
C ALA A 372 10.97 7.65 22.08
N ARG A 373 10.74 7.93 23.35
CA ARG A 373 9.51 8.59 23.85
C ARG A 373 9.32 10.02 23.35
N GLU A 374 10.38 10.74 23.01
CA GLU A 374 10.30 12.14 22.58
C GLU A 374 9.46 12.30 21.29
N THR A 375 9.57 11.37 20.37
CA THR A 375 8.89 11.44 19.06
C THR A 375 7.66 10.55 19.00
N LEU A 376 7.67 9.37 19.63
CA LEU A 376 6.57 8.41 19.62
C LEU A 376 5.53 8.71 20.73
N ARG A 377 5.04 9.95 20.78
CA ARG A 377 4.16 10.44 21.87
C ARG A 377 2.74 9.93 21.79
N SER A 378 2.22 9.74 20.60
CA SER A 378 0.83 9.29 20.37
C SER A 378 0.81 7.88 19.83
N PRO A 379 0.12 6.93 20.50
CA PRO A 379 0.00 5.56 20.00
C PRO A 379 -0.70 5.54 18.63
N LYS A 380 -0.10 4.80 17.71
CA LYS A 380 -0.62 4.54 16.37
C LYS A 380 -0.69 3.03 16.13
N ALA A 381 -1.52 2.62 15.18
CA ALA A 381 -1.55 1.24 14.71
C ALA A 381 -0.35 0.95 13.77
N ASP A 382 0.88 1.17 14.25
CA ASP A 382 2.10 1.05 13.47
C ASP A 382 3.22 0.28 14.20
N PHE A 383 4.23 -0.11 13.43
CA PHE A 383 5.39 -0.81 13.93
C PHE A 383 6.15 -0.03 15.01
N GLY A 384 6.20 1.30 14.91
CA GLY A 384 6.92 2.15 15.86
C GLY A 384 6.32 2.10 17.26
N THR A 385 4.99 2.19 17.36
CA THR A 385 4.27 2.09 18.63
C THR A 385 4.48 0.71 19.27
N VAL A 386 4.42 -0.37 18.47
CA VAL A 386 4.64 -1.73 18.98
C VAL A 386 6.09 -1.94 19.41
N ALA A 387 7.08 -1.39 18.69
CA ALA A 387 8.48 -1.48 19.06
C ALA A 387 8.77 -0.74 20.37
N LEU A 388 8.19 0.47 20.57
CA LEU A 388 8.29 1.21 21.82
C LEU A 388 7.62 0.46 22.99
N ALA A 389 6.43 -0.08 22.77
CA ALA A 389 5.71 -0.85 23.77
C ALA A 389 6.52 -2.08 24.24
N ARG A 390 7.14 -2.81 23.30
CA ARG A 390 8.04 -3.92 23.63
C ARG A 390 9.25 -3.46 24.45
N ALA A 391 9.82 -2.29 24.11
CA ALA A 391 10.93 -1.72 24.86
C ALA A 391 10.52 -1.38 26.30
N GLU A 392 9.32 -0.82 26.48
CA GLU A 392 8.77 -0.55 27.82
C GLU A 392 8.55 -1.84 28.63
N LEU A 393 7.94 -2.85 28.02
CA LEU A 393 7.68 -4.13 28.69
C LEU A 393 8.98 -4.83 29.09
N VAL A 394 9.97 -4.89 28.20
CA VAL A 394 11.28 -5.49 28.46
C VAL A 394 12.04 -4.72 29.55
N ALA A 395 11.90 -3.38 29.61
CA ALA A 395 12.49 -2.54 30.66
C ALA A 395 11.75 -2.60 32.01
N GLY A 396 10.65 -3.39 32.11
CA GLY A 396 9.85 -3.50 33.34
C GLY A 396 8.80 -2.40 33.52
N ASN A 397 8.63 -1.50 32.56
CA ASN A 397 7.61 -0.44 32.59
C ASN A 397 6.26 -0.97 32.06
N GLU A 398 5.72 -1.96 32.74
CA GLU A 398 4.58 -2.75 32.29
C GLU A 398 3.35 -1.88 31.98
N GLU A 399 2.98 -0.97 32.89
CA GLU A 399 1.80 -0.11 32.70
C GLU A 399 1.91 0.73 31.41
N GLN A 400 3.08 1.32 31.17
CA GLN A 400 3.31 2.14 29.99
C GLN A 400 3.31 1.30 28.70
N GLY A 401 3.90 0.13 28.72
CA GLY A 401 3.90 -0.81 27.59
C GLY A 401 2.49 -1.25 27.22
N LEU A 402 1.69 -1.69 28.20
CA LEU A 402 0.29 -2.07 27.99
C LEU A 402 -0.57 -0.92 27.49
N LYS A 403 -0.36 0.31 28.01
CA LYS A 403 -1.05 1.51 27.56
C LYS A 403 -0.77 1.82 26.08
N LEU A 404 0.48 1.68 25.64
CA LEU A 404 0.85 1.87 24.24
C LEU A 404 0.18 0.81 23.34
N LEU A 405 0.17 -0.46 23.74
CA LEU A 405 -0.50 -1.54 22.98
C LEU A 405 -2.01 -1.35 22.94
N ALA A 406 -2.64 -0.97 24.04
CA ALA A 406 -4.07 -0.64 24.07
C ALA A 406 -4.38 0.56 23.15
N GLY A 407 -3.50 1.57 23.13
CA GLY A 407 -3.60 2.70 22.21
C GLY A 407 -3.46 2.31 20.74
N ALA A 408 -2.57 1.37 20.42
CA ALA A 408 -2.43 0.84 19.06
C ALA A 408 -3.69 0.10 18.60
N VAL A 409 -4.28 -0.75 19.47
CA VAL A 409 -5.58 -1.40 19.21
C VAL A 409 -6.68 -0.34 19.06
N GLY A 410 -6.72 0.65 19.96
CA GLY A 410 -7.69 1.74 19.90
C GLY A 410 -7.58 2.57 18.63
N ALA A 411 -6.38 2.73 18.06
CA ALA A 411 -6.17 3.45 16.80
C ALA A 411 -6.76 2.73 15.58
N ASP A 412 -6.78 1.39 15.57
CA ASP A 412 -7.38 0.60 14.47
C ASP A 412 -7.87 -0.77 14.96
N HIS A 413 -8.91 -0.76 15.80
CA HIS A 413 -9.42 -1.96 16.46
C HIS A 413 -10.14 -2.95 15.52
N GLU A 414 -10.60 -2.52 14.35
CA GLU A 414 -11.20 -3.37 13.33
C GLU A 414 -10.14 -4.15 12.53
N ASN A 415 -8.87 -3.75 12.58
CA ASN A 415 -7.80 -4.35 11.79
C ASN A 415 -7.20 -5.59 12.46
N PRO A 416 -7.40 -6.80 11.91
CA PRO A 416 -6.87 -8.01 12.51
C PRO A 416 -5.33 -8.03 12.58
N ARG A 417 -4.64 -7.36 11.65
CA ARG A 417 -3.16 -7.28 11.65
C ARG A 417 -2.61 -6.53 12.85
N VAL A 418 -3.30 -5.46 13.28
CA VAL A 418 -2.91 -4.71 14.49
C VAL A 418 -3.06 -5.57 15.74
N LYS A 419 -4.17 -6.33 15.83
CA LYS A 419 -4.37 -7.28 16.93
C LYS A 419 -3.26 -8.32 16.97
N GLN A 420 -2.89 -8.91 15.83
CA GLN A 420 -1.79 -9.87 15.73
C GLN A 420 -0.44 -9.27 16.15
N TRP A 421 -0.14 -8.02 15.76
CA TRP A 421 1.09 -7.35 16.22
C TRP A 421 1.12 -7.18 17.73
N VAL A 422 0.00 -6.79 18.33
CA VAL A 422 -0.11 -6.63 19.79
C VAL A 422 0.01 -7.97 20.50
N GLU A 423 -0.65 -9.02 20.01
CA GLU A 423 -0.49 -10.39 20.51
C GLU A 423 0.97 -10.85 20.43
N GLY A 424 1.61 -10.69 19.28
CA GLY A 424 3.01 -11.05 19.08
C GLY A 424 3.95 -10.28 20.00
N ALA A 425 3.66 -9.02 20.29
CA ALA A 425 4.44 -8.23 21.24
C ALA A 425 4.30 -8.73 22.67
N LEU A 426 3.07 -9.03 23.11
CA LEU A 426 2.80 -9.55 24.46
C LEU A 426 3.41 -10.95 24.66
N ARG A 427 3.27 -11.85 23.69
CA ARG A 427 3.90 -13.17 23.73
C ARG A 427 5.42 -13.07 23.82
N ALA A 428 6.03 -12.26 22.98
CA ALA A 428 7.49 -12.09 22.95
C ALA A 428 8.07 -11.47 24.25
N THR A 429 7.24 -10.85 25.07
CA THR A 429 7.64 -10.23 26.34
C THR A 429 7.09 -10.96 27.57
N GLY A 430 6.52 -12.17 27.41
CA GLY A 430 6.02 -13.00 28.51
C GLY A 430 4.71 -12.52 29.15
N HIS A 431 3.89 -11.76 28.42
CA HIS A 431 2.64 -11.20 28.92
C HIS A 431 1.39 -11.87 28.29
N ASP A 432 1.48 -13.14 27.92
CA ASP A 432 0.41 -13.89 27.24
C ASP A 432 -0.93 -13.81 27.97
N ALA A 433 -0.93 -13.91 29.29
CA ALA A 433 -2.14 -13.87 30.12
C ALA A 433 -2.93 -12.55 30.00
N LYS A 434 -2.34 -11.52 29.43
CA LYS A 434 -2.98 -10.19 29.27
C LYS A 434 -3.58 -9.95 27.89
N ILE A 435 -3.36 -10.85 26.93
CA ILE A 435 -3.79 -10.67 25.52
C ILE A 435 -5.29 -10.44 25.43
N ASP A 436 -6.09 -11.42 25.91
CA ASP A 436 -7.56 -11.36 25.77
C ASP A 436 -8.16 -10.16 26.48
N HIS A 437 -7.67 -9.85 27.69
CA HIS A 437 -8.12 -8.70 28.45
C HIS A 437 -7.80 -7.38 27.75
N LEU A 438 -6.57 -7.21 27.23
CA LEU A 438 -6.15 -5.98 26.58
C LEU A 438 -6.91 -5.76 25.27
N LEU A 439 -7.03 -6.78 24.42
CA LEU A 439 -7.73 -6.69 23.14
C LEU A 439 -9.22 -6.40 23.33
N SER A 440 -9.87 -7.11 24.27
CA SER A 440 -11.30 -6.94 24.53
C SER A 440 -11.61 -5.59 25.19
N SER A 441 -10.81 -5.16 26.19
CA SER A 441 -11.05 -3.91 26.91
C SER A 441 -10.81 -2.68 26.03
N ALA A 442 -9.75 -2.68 25.21
CA ALA A 442 -9.45 -1.58 24.29
C ALA A 442 -10.55 -1.38 23.22
N ALA A 443 -11.08 -2.48 22.67
CA ALA A 443 -12.18 -2.44 21.72
C ALA A 443 -13.50 -2.05 22.39
N ALA A 444 -13.87 -2.69 23.51
CA ALA A 444 -15.14 -2.47 24.19
C ALA A 444 -15.33 -1.03 24.69
N ALA A 445 -14.29 -0.41 25.23
CA ALA A 445 -14.36 0.98 25.69
C ALA A 445 -14.69 1.94 24.54
N LEU A 446 -14.13 1.71 23.36
CA LEU A 446 -14.36 2.54 22.18
C LEU A 446 -15.74 2.28 21.58
N ASP A 447 -16.12 1.00 21.45
CA ASP A 447 -17.44 0.60 20.94
C ASP A 447 -18.57 1.15 21.82
N GLN A 448 -18.41 1.13 23.14
CA GLN A 448 -19.37 1.70 24.08
C GLN A 448 -19.57 3.22 23.87
N ARG A 449 -18.50 3.98 23.67
CA ARG A 449 -18.57 5.43 23.42
C ARG A 449 -19.23 5.75 22.09
N VAL A 450 -18.86 5.00 21.04
CA VAL A 450 -19.50 5.14 19.72
C VAL A 450 -21.00 4.79 19.81
N ALA A 451 -21.34 3.71 20.53
CA ALA A 451 -22.73 3.32 20.76
C ALA A 451 -23.51 4.38 21.55
N GLN A 452 -22.91 4.98 22.57
CA GLN A 452 -23.49 6.09 23.33
C GLN A 452 -23.76 7.30 22.43
N ALA A 453 -22.80 7.71 21.60
CA ALA A 453 -22.97 8.81 20.65
C ALA A 453 -24.11 8.51 19.66
N LYS A 454 -24.18 7.27 19.14
CA LYS A 454 -25.28 6.83 18.26
C LYS A 454 -26.66 6.84 18.96
N ALA A 455 -26.70 6.44 20.22
CA ALA A 455 -27.95 6.48 21.01
C ALA A 455 -28.45 7.93 21.19
N LEU A 456 -27.56 8.84 21.62
CA LEU A 456 -27.88 10.25 21.74
C LEU A 456 -28.40 10.86 20.41
N PHE A 457 -27.77 10.44 19.29
CA PHE A 457 -28.19 10.90 17.96
C PHE A 457 -29.62 10.42 17.61
N ARG A 458 -29.92 9.13 17.91
CA ARG A 458 -31.30 8.56 17.73
C ARG A 458 -32.32 9.24 18.59
N ASP A 459 -31.97 9.65 19.82
CA ASP A 459 -32.83 10.37 20.75
C ASP A 459 -32.95 11.86 20.40
N SER A 460 -32.53 12.27 19.21
CA SER A 460 -32.54 13.64 18.70
C SER A 460 -31.69 14.65 19.52
N ARG A 461 -30.83 14.18 20.40
CA ARG A 461 -29.87 14.97 21.17
C ARG A 461 -28.61 15.20 20.36
N ILE A 462 -28.74 15.91 19.23
CA ILE A 462 -27.73 15.99 18.18
C ILE A 462 -26.43 16.62 18.69
N ASP A 463 -26.49 17.71 19.46
CA ASP A 463 -25.29 18.39 19.96
C ASP A 463 -24.52 17.55 20.98
N ASP A 464 -25.26 16.86 21.88
CA ASP A 464 -24.66 15.93 22.84
C ASP A 464 -24.00 14.73 22.11
N ALA A 465 -24.64 14.22 21.06
CA ALA A 465 -24.09 13.14 20.26
C ALA A 465 -22.80 13.54 19.53
N LEU A 466 -22.78 14.76 18.95
CA LEU A 466 -21.57 15.29 18.31
C LEU A 466 -20.46 15.53 19.32
N ALA A 467 -20.76 16.04 20.51
CA ALA A 467 -19.78 16.19 21.59
C ALA A 467 -19.20 14.83 22.05
N ALA A 468 -20.05 13.81 22.18
CA ALA A 468 -19.65 12.46 22.59
C ALA A 468 -18.72 11.80 21.55
N ILE A 469 -19.05 11.88 20.24
CA ILE A 469 -18.21 11.29 19.20
C ILE A 469 -16.89 12.07 19.04
N GLU A 470 -16.87 13.38 19.25
CA GLU A 470 -15.66 14.18 19.24
C GLU A 470 -14.76 13.88 20.44
N ALA A 471 -15.34 13.66 21.63
CA ALA A 471 -14.57 13.22 22.78
C ALA A 471 -13.90 11.87 22.52
N ALA A 472 -14.61 10.90 21.94
CA ALA A 472 -14.06 9.62 21.54
C ALA A 472 -12.93 9.80 20.49
N LEU A 473 -13.12 10.68 19.51
CA LEU A 473 -12.12 10.95 18.48
C LEU A 473 -10.85 11.64 19.03
N ASN A 474 -10.98 12.48 20.05
CA ASN A 474 -9.84 13.14 20.68
C ASN A 474 -8.93 12.16 21.44
N GLU A 475 -9.47 11.06 21.95
CA GLU A 475 -8.69 10.01 22.61
C GLU A 475 -7.98 9.10 21.62
N VAL A 476 -8.63 8.81 20.48
CA VAL A 476 -8.07 7.97 19.40
C VAL A 476 -8.11 8.72 18.06
N PRO A 477 -7.28 9.76 17.89
CA PRO A 477 -7.41 10.67 16.75
C PRO A 477 -7.27 10.01 15.38
N GLU A 478 -6.55 8.88 15.28
CA GLU A 478 -6.30 8.18 14.04
C GLU A 478 -7.20 6.95 13.83
N ASN A 479 -8.14 6.68 14.75
CA ASN A 479 -9.08 5.59 14.57
C ASN A 479 -10.02 5.88 13.40
N THR A 480 -9.87 5.08 12.34
CA THR A 480 -10.60 5.25 11.08
C THR A 480 -12.10 5.01 11.24
N GLY A 481 -12.51 4.07 12.09
CA GLY A 481 -13.90 3.76 12.38
C GLY A 481 -14.60 4.93 13.11
N VAL A 482 -13.99 5.46 14.17
CA VAL A 482 -14.51 6.62 14.91
C VAL A 482 -14.53 7.86 14.04
N LEU A 483 -13.47 8.10 13.27
CA LEU A 483 -13.37 9.25 12.36
C LEU A 483 -14.46 9.19 11.27
N LEU A 484 -14.74 7.99 10.75
CA LEU A 484 -15.84 7.77 9.79
C LEU A 484 -17.20 8.04 10.41
N GLN A 485 -17.45 7.56 11.64
CA GLN A 485 -18.67 7.83 12.36
C GLN A 485 -18.84 9.33 12.67
N ALA A 486 -17.76 10.00 13.08
CA ALA A 486 -17.78 11.45 13.33
C ALA A 486 -18.12 12.23 12.05
N ALA A 487 -17.51 11.89 10.91
CA ALA A 487 -17.83 12.49 9.62
C ALA A 487 -19.29 12.27 9.24
N GLN A 488 -19.79 11.03 9.35
CA GLN A 488 -21.17 10.67 9.03
C GLN A 488 -22.18 11.40 9.91
N MET A 489 -21.98 11.40 11.23
CA MET A 489 -22.88 12.06 12.17
C MET A 489 -22.92 13.57 11.97
N ASN A 490 -21.76 14.22 11.71
CA ASN A 490 -21.74 15.64 11.39
C ASN A 490 -22.46 15.95 10.06
N CYS A 491 -22.33 15.12 9.02
CA CYS A 491 -23.10 15.27 7.77
C CYS A 491 -24.61 15.16 8.02
N MET A 492 -25.04 14.17 8.79
CA MET A 492 -26.46 13.98 9.13
C MET A 492 -26.99 15.15 9.94
N ALA A 493 -26.20 15.68 10.89
CA ALA A 493 -26.56 16.84 11.70
C ALA A 493 -26.76 18.11 10.84
N LEU A 494 -25.88 18.36 9.85
CA LEU A 494 -26.05 19.47 8.89
C LEU A 494 -27.40 19.38 8.16
N ARG A 495 -27.75 18.17 7.70
CA ARG A 495 -29.01 17.93 6.98
C ARG A 495 -30.24 18.10 7.85
N LEU A 496 -30.20 17.59 9.10
CA LEU A 496 -31.30 17.68 10.05
C LEU A 496 -31.53 19.12 10.53
N LYS A 497 -30.44 19.85 10.82
CA LYS A 497 -30.53 21.24 11.29
C LYS A 497 -30.85 22.23 10.16
N LYS A 498 -30.83 21.82 8.91
CA LYS A 498 -31.03 22.66 7.72
C LYS A 498 -30.17 23.94 7.72
N GLN A 499 -29.03 23.94 8.38
CA GLN A 499 -28.13 25.07 8.52
C GLN A 499 -26.72 24.68 8.13
N ALA A 500 -26.19 25.31 7.08
CA ALA A 500 -24.80 25.21 6.69
C ALA A 500 -23.92 26.15 7.54
N ASN A 501 -23.70 25.80 8.80
CA ASN A 501 -22.67 26.50 9.59
C ASN A 501 -21.30 26.22 9.00
N ALA A 502 -20.56 27.28 8.64
CA ALA A 502 -19.23 27.18 8.02
C ALA A 502 -18.25 26.32 8.86
N ALA A 503 -18.31 26.44 10.20
CA ALA A 503 -17.46 25.66 11.09
C ALA A 503 -17.76 24.14 11.03
N SER A 504 -19.04 23.76 10.93
CA SER A 504 -19.47 22.37 10.83
C SER A 504 -19.13 21.77 9.46
N VAL A 505 -19.29 22.53 8.39
CA VAL A 505 -18.89 22.14 7.03
C VAL A 505 -17.37 21.90 6.97
N GLU A 506 -16.58 22.81 7.53
CA GLU A 506 -15.12 22.69 7.55
C GLU A 506 -14.63 21.52 8.42
N ARG A 507 -15.36 21.21 9.49
CA ARG A 507 -15.11 20.04 10.34
C ARG A 507 -15.27 18.74 9.54
N VAL A 508 -16.37 18.60 8.81
CA VAL A 508 -16.58 17.42 7.94
C VAL A 508 -15.50 17.31 6.88
N ARG A 509 -15.12 18.44 6.23
CA ARG A 509 -14.01 18.45 5.24
C ARG A 509 -12.71 17.95 5.84
N ARG A 510 -12.35 18.38 7.05
CA ARG A 510 -11.14 17.92 7.75
C ARG A 510 -11.20 16.43 8.05
N TYR A 511 -12.33 15.91 8.51
CA TYR A 511 -12.48 14.47 8.77
C TYR A 511 -12.35 13.66 7.49
N LEU A 512 -13.00 14.07 6.41
CA LEU A 512 -12.93 13.39 5.12
C LEU A 512 -11.53 13.45 4.52
N ALA A 513 -10.83 14.58 4.62
CA ALA A 513 -9.45 14.72 4.16
C ALA A 513 -8.47 13.83 4.94
N ARG A 514 -8.71 13.64 6.26
CA ARG A 514 -7.92 12.69 7.07
C ARG A 514 -8.22 11.25 6.70
N LEU A 515 -9.50 10.89 6.54
CA LEU A 515 -9.92 9.56 6.09
C LEU A 515 -9.33 9.20 4.73
N ASP A 516 -9.26 10.14 3.80
CA ASP A 516 -8.65 9.95 2.49
C ASP A 516 -7.15 9.59 2.57
N LYS A 517 -6.44 10.16 3.56
CA LYS A 517 -5.02 9.85 3.80
C LYS A 517 -4.83 8.50 4.49
N LEU A 518 -5.73 8.15 5.44
CA LEU A 518 -5.63 6.93 6.23
C LEU A 518 -6.18 5.70 5.48
N LEU A 519 -7.21 5.90 4.66
CA LEU A 519 -7.95 4.86 3.93
C LEU A 519 -8.13 5.29 2.46
N PRO A 520 -7.08 5.42 1.67
CA PRO A 520 -7.21 5.83 0.29
C PRO A 520 -8.06 4.83 -0.51
N GLY A 521 -9.08 5.34 -1.22
CA GLY A 521 -9.97 4.52 -2.05
C GLY A 521 -10.99 3.66 -1.28
N ASN A 522 -11.23 3.91 0.01
CA ASN A 522 -12.18 3.15 0.81
C ASN A 522 -13.64 3.50 0.46
N ASP A 523 -14.47 2.49 0.21
CA ASP A 523 -15.86 2.65 -0.22
C ASP A 523 -16.75 3.35 0.81
N ARG A 524 -16.56 3.07 2.10
CA ARG A 524 -17.31 3.70 3.18
C ARG A 524 -17.01 5.21 3.24
N VAL A 525 -15.75 5.59 3.03
CA VAL A 525 -15.33 7.00 2.94
C VAL A 525 -15.97 7.66 1.71
N ALA A 526 -15.93 7.00 0.55
CA ALA A 526 -16.55 7.49 -0.67
C ALA A 526 -18.07 7.69 -0.53
N GLN A 527 -18.77 6.81 0.19
CA GLN A 527 -20.20 6.97 0.51
C GLN A 527 -20.47 8.21 1.36
N VAL A 528 -19.68 8.45 2.40
CA VAL A 528 -19.84 9.63 3.25
C VAL A 528 -19.50 10.92 2.49
N GLN A 529 -18.48 10.88 1.63
CA GLN A 529 -18.15 12.02 0.74
C GLN A 529 -19.29 12.35 -0.22
N ARG A 530 -19.95 11.32 -0.80
CA ARG A 530 -21.12 11.52 -1.65
C ARG A 530 -22.27 12.13 -0.87
N TYR A 531 -22.62 11.55 0.27
CA TYR A 531 -23.67 12.03 1.14
C TYR A 531 -23.42 13.48 1.57
N PHE A 532 -22.17 13.86 1.85
CA PHE A 532 -21.79 15.23 2.18
C PHE A 532 -22.02 16.19 1.01
N ARG A 533 -21.62 15.81 -0.22
CA ARG A 533 -21.89 16.63 -1.42
C ARG A 533 -23.37 16.84 -1.67
N GLU A 534 -24.17 15.78 -1.60
CA GLU A 534 -25.63 15.85 -1.73
C GLU A 534 -26.25 16.76 -0.65
N THR A 535 -25.73 16.69 0.58
CA THR A 535 -26.19 17.54 1.69
C THR A 535 -25.87 19.01 1.41
N LEU A 536 -24.70 19.35 0.90
CA LEU A 536 -24.33 20.73 0.56
C LEU A 536 -25.21 21.30 -0.57
N VAL A 537 -25.50 20.51 -1.60
CA VAL A 537 -26.42 20.90 -2.68
C VAL A 537 -27.81 21.19 -2.14
N SER A 538 -28.37 20.28 -1.35
CA SER A 538 -29.69 20.47 -0.74
C SER A 538 -29.78 21.70 0.19
N LEU A 539 -28.70 22.00 0.91
CA LEU A 539 -28.65 23.19 1.78
C LEU A 539 -28.53 24.50 0.99
N SER A 540 -27.81 24.51 -0.15
CA SER A 540 -27.73 25.67 -1.02
C SER A 540 -29.07 25.99 -1.72
N GLU A 541 -29.82 24.97 -2.11
CA GLU A 541 -31.16 25.12 -2.68
C GLU A 541 -32.18 25.68 -1.64
N THR A 542 -32.05 25.25 -0.36
CA THR A 542 -32.93 25.72 0.74
C THR A 542 -32.60 27.17 1.14
N GLN A 543 -31.40 27.67 0.93
CA GLN A 543 -31.01 29.06 1.20
C GLN A 543 -31.36 30.02 0.04
N ALA A 544 -31.59 29.49 -1.15
CA ALA A 544 -31.98 30.26 -2.32
C ALA A 544 -33.52 30.37 -2.51
N ALA A 545 -34.28 29.54 -1.82
CA ALA A 545 -35.76 29.57 -1.74
C ALA A 545 -36.25 30.33 -0.49
#